data_2caa59bae4678c35e30b0ed29c37eb74
#
_entry.id   2caa59bae4678c35e30b0ed29c37eb74
#
_cell.length_a   1.000
_cell.length_b   1.000
_cell.length_c   1.000
_cell.angle_alpha   90.00
_cell.angle_beta   90.00
_cell.angle_gamma   90.00
#
_symmetry.space_group_name_H-M   'P 1'
#
loop_
_entity.id
_entity.type
_entity.pdbx_description
1 polymer ?
#
loop_
_entity_poly.entity_id
_entity_poly.type
_entity_poly.pdbx_seq_one_letter_code
_entity_poly.pdbx_strand_id
1 'polypeptide(L)'
;MLPPHTHRRILLLKENLETGGVHTVSDALAHALEAAGHRCDTQVIRATPLARLWKAASQADVIIATHNFLPAYVAWLLGQWHRKPVITWFHGPLLEVLDRAHASAAKRRWLRWLYRRLPWLVFVSNHGRDSFMQFMGGDASAHQCLQVIPNPHPAWPAARPAPPPAAPHTVRCGYVGRLSPEKRPELLIDTLTQLPQHYALQITGEGSLKSTLQIDAAARAPGRVQWQDFQPATPALYQAHHVTLLTSAYEGCPMAVLESLAAGVPCVGVPIPALREMLGSHMPYALAEDHSGSALAQAVLRVMSTPTDVLQRDMTQVLAQYTPQRFASAWAHLIEQVTA
;
A
#
# COMPACT_ATOMS: atom_id res chain seq x y z
N MET A 1 -20.14 -25.81 -13.77
CA MET A 1 -19.03 -25.65 -14.74
C MET A 1 -18.92 -24.17 -15.04
N LEU A 2 -17.85 -23.52 -14.61
CA LEU A 2 -17.55 -22.17 -15.07
C LEU A 2 -17.20 -22.25 -16.57
N PRO A 3 -17.62 -21.28 -17.42
CA PRO A 3 -17.24 -21.26 -18.81
C PRO A 3 -15.70 -21.25 -18.94
N PRO A 4 -15.14 -21.81 -20.03
CA PRO A 4 -13.71 -21.82 -20.24
C PRO A 4 -13.20 -20.38 -20.21
N HIS A 5 -12.27 -20.09 -19.28
CA HIS A 5 -11.65 -18.77 -19.16
C HIS A 5 -11.02 -18.42 -20.51
N THR A 6 -11.58 -17.41 -21.18
CA THR A 6 -10.97 -16.90 -22.42
C THR A 6 -9.66 -16.24 -22.07
N HIS A 7 -8.54 -16.81 -22.54
CA HIS A 7 -7.20 -16.25 -22.39
C HIS A 7 -7.17 -14.84 -22.96
N ARG A 8 -6.84 -13.85 -22.16
CA ARG A 8 -6.75 -12.44 -22.55
C ARG A 8 -5.29 -11.97 -22.55
N ARG A 9 -4.98 -11.04 -23.45
CA ARG A 9 -3.70 -10.31 -23.43
C ARG A 9 -3.91 -9.01 -22.67
N ILE A 10 -3.17 -8.84 -21.59
CA ILE A 10 -3.30 -7.71 -20.67
C ILE A 10 -2.04 -6.87 -20.76
N LEU A 11 -2.18 -5.59 -21.05
CA LEU A 11 -1.08 -4.64 -21.00
C LEU A 11 -1.10 -3.90 -19.66
N LEU A 12 -0.03 -4.07 -18.85
CA LEU A 12 0.19 -3.31 -17.62
C LEU A 12 1.14 -2.15 -17.90
N LEU A 13 0.69 -0.93 -17.67
CA LEU A 13 1.48 0.29 -17.84
C LEU A 13 1.97 0.80 -16.49
N LYS A 14 3.28 0.70 -16.24
CA LYS A 14 3.99 1.29 -15.10
C LYS A 14 4.62 2.63 -15.49
N GLU A 15 4.76 3.56 -14.54
CA GLU A 15 5.38 4.86 -14.81
C GLU A 15 6.90 4.77 -14.95
N ASN A 16 7.55 4.18 -13.95
CA ASN A 16 9.01 4.09 -13.82
C ASN A 16 9.42 2.72 -13.25
N LEU A 17 10.72 2.53 -13.03
CA LEU A 17 11.32 1.32 -12.45
C LEU A 17 11.57 1.44 -10.93
N GLU A 18 11.11 2.53 -10.28
CA GLU A 18 11.34 2.73 -8.85
C GLU A 18 10.69 1.63 -8.02
N THR A 19 11.46 1.08 -7.09
CA THR A 19 10.98 0.08 -6.15
C THR A 19 10.05 0.69 -5.10
N GLY A 20 9.00 -0.04 -4.73
CA GLY A 20 8.04 0.40 -3.72
C GLY A 20 6.75 -0.40 -3.75
N GLY A 21 5.84 -0.14 -2.82
CA GLY A 21 4.60 -0.90 -2.66
C GLY A 21 3.77 -1.05 -3.94
N VAL A 22 3.68 -0.01 -4.78
CA VAL A 22 2.96 -0.06 -6.06
C VAL A 22 3.62 -1.05 -7.03
N HIS A 23 4.95 -1.12 -7.06
CA HIS A 23 5.68 -2.10 -7.87
C HIS A 23 5.40 -3.52 -7.43
N THR A 24 5.57 -3.79 -6.13
CA THR A 24 5.32 -5.12 -5.53
C THR A 24 3.92 -5.62 -5.84
N VAL A 25 2.92 -4.76 -5.68
CA VAL A 25 1.51 -5.12 -5.92
C VAL A 25 1.21 -5.27 -7.42
N SER A 26 1.82 -4.47 -8.28
CA SER A 26 1.68 -4.62 -9.74
C SER A 26 2.28 -5.93 -10.25
N ASP A 27 3.40 -6.38 -9.67
CA ASP A 27 4.00 -7.66 -10.00
C ASP A 27 3.16 -8.82 -9.46
N ALA A 28 2.60 -8.69 -8.24
CA ALA A 28 1.63 -9.65 -7.70
C ALA A 28 0.40 -9.78 -8.61
N LEU A 29 -0.10 -8.66 -9.16
CA LEU A 29 -1.20 -8.70 -10.14
C LEU A 29 -0.81 -9.45 -11.41
N ALA A 30 0.35 -9.15 -12.00
CA ALA A 30 0.81 -9.85 -13.20
C ALA A 30 0.87 -11.36 -12.96
N HIS A 31 1.52 -11.80 -11.88
CA HIS A 31 1.60 -13.22 -11.52
C HIS A 31 0.22 -13.85 -11.29
N ALA A 32 -0.70 -13.15 -10.60
CA ALA A 32 -2.05 -13.66 -10.37
C ALA A 32 -2.84 -13.86 -11.66
N LEU A 33 -2.73 -12.92 -12.60
CA LEU A 33 -3.40 -13.00 -13.90
C LEU A 33 -2.78 -14.07 -14.80
N GLU A 34 -1.46 -14.23 -14.78
CA GLU A 34 -0.76 -15.31 -15.49
C GLU A 34 -1.12 -16.68 -14.95
N ALA A 35 -1.21 -16.82 -13.62
CA ALA A 35 -1.69 -18.05 -12.97
C ALA A 35 -3.15 -18.38 -13.32
N ALA A 36 -3.98 -17.37 -13.62
CA ALA A 36 -5.34 -17.51 -14.14
C ALA A 36 -5.39 -17.82 -15.65
N GLY A 37 -4.25 -17.94 -16.33
CA GLY A 37 -4.13 -18.29 -17.74
C GLY A 37 -4.15 -17.10 -18.70
N HIS A 38 -4.12 -15.85 -18.20
CA HIS A 38 -3.97 -14.66 -19.05
C HIS A 38 -2.51 -14.46 -19.45
N ARG A 39 -2.27 -13.64 -20.47
CA ARG A 39 -0.93 -13.23 -20.88
C ARG A 39 -0.71 -11.77 -20.51
N CYS A 40 0.25 -11.49 -19.62
CA CYS A 40 0.58 -10.15 -19.19
C CYS A 40 1.81 -9.62 -19.94
N ASP A 41 1.69 -8.39 -20.47
CA ASP A 41 2.80 -7.60 -21.03
C ASP A 41 2.96 -6.34 -20.17
N THR A 42 4.06 -6.27 -19.41
CA THR A 42 4.34 -5.13 -18.55
C THR A 42 5.28 -4.16 -19.26
N GLN A 43 4.85 -2.92 -19.47
CA GLN A 43 5.64 -1.87 -20.08
C GLN A 43 5.84 -0.69 -19.14
N VAL A 44 7.08 -0.16 -19.09
CA VAL A 44 7.44 1.01 -18.28
C VAL A 44 7.47 2.24 -19.17
N ILE A 45 6.56 3.18 -18.97
CA ILE A 45 6.31 4.31 -19.87
C ILE A 45 7.57 5.14 -20.10
N ARG A 46 8.31 5.47 -19.03
CA ARG A 46 9.53 6.31 -19.12
C ARG A 46 10.74 5.59 -19.73
N ALA A 47 10.71 4.27 -19.83
CA ALA A 47 11.81 3.46 -20.35
C ALA A 47 11.50 2.79 -21.70
N THR A 48 10.23 2.80 -22.12
CA THR A 48 9.80 2.08 -23.34
C THR A 48 9.58 3.05 -24.51
N PRO A 49 10.17 2.78 -25.69
CA PRO A 49 9.91 3.58 -26.88
C PRO A 49 8.42 3.61 -27.27
N LEU A 50 7.92 4.75 -27.72
CA LEU A 50 6.51 4.96 -28.08
C LEU A 50 5.98 3.92 -29.09
N ALA A 51 6.79 3.56 -30.08
CA ALA A 51 6.41 2.54 -31.08
C ALA A 51 6.16 1.16 -30.45
N ARG A 52 6.91 0.81 -29.40
CA ARG A 52 6.71 -0.44 -28.65
C ARG A 52 5.46 -0.38 -27.77
N LEU A 53 5.23 0.75 -27.07
CA LEU A 53 3.99 0.96 -26.30
C LEU A 53 2.76 0.88 -27.22
N TRP A 54 2.84 1.50 -28.37
CA TRP A 54 1.79 1.47 -29.39
C TRP A 54 1.49 0.05 -29.87
N LYS A 55 2.52 -0.72 -30.22
CA LYS A 55 2.39 -2.11 -30.65
C LYS A 55 1.80 -2.98 -29.52
N ALA A 56 2.27 -2.83 -28.28
CA ALA A 56 1.76 -3.56 -27.14
C ALA A 56 0.26 -3.27 -26.91
N ALA A 57 -0.15 -2.00 -26.98
CA ALA A 57 -1.55 -1.59 -26.83
C ALA A 57 -2.45 -2.15 -27.96
N SER A 58 -1.97 -2.18 -29.21
CA SER A 58 -2.74 -2.74 -30.33
C SER A 58 -3.02 -4.24 -30.18
N GLN A 59 -2.12 -4.97 -29.49
CA GLN A 59 -2.20 -6.42 -29.29
C GLN A 59 -2.94 -6.81 -27.99
N ALA A 60 -3.16 -5.85 -27.09
CA ALA A 60 -3.85 -6.10 -25.83
C ALA A 60 -5.36 -6.22 -26.03
N ASP A 61 -6.03 -6.99 -25.16
CA ASP A 61 -7.48 -7.01 -25.03
C ASP A 61 -7.96 -6.00 -23.97
N VAL A 62 -7.12 -5.70 -22.98
CA VAL A 62 -7.37 -4.70 -21.94
C VAL A 62 -6.05 -4.02 -21.53
N ILE A 63 -6.12 -2.74 -21.20
CA ILE A 63 -4.98 -1.94 -20.72
C ILE A 63 -5.23 -1.58 -19.26
N ILE A 64 -4.27 -1.90 -18.37
CA ILE A 64 -4.31 -1.55 -16.95
C ILE A 64 -3.26 -0.47 -16.69
N ALA A 65 -3.71 0.72 -16.31
CA ALA A 65 -2.85 1.76 -15.76
C ALA A 65 -2.58 1.44 -14.29
N THR A 66 -1.34 1.07 -13.94
CA THR A 66 -0.97 0.72 -12.57
C THR A 66 -0.84 1.93 -11.63
N HIS A 67 -1.17 3.13 -12.12
CA HIS A 67 -1.25 4.37 -11.33
C HIS A 67 -2.19 5.37 -12.00
N ASN A 68 -2.79 6.24 -11.20
CA ASN A 68 -3.85 7.15 -11.63
C ASN A 68 -3.39 8.48 -12.26
N PHE A 69 -2.09 8.72 -12.42
CA PHE A 69 -1.56 9.93 -13.07
C PHE A 69 -1.06 9.64 -14.49
N LEU A 70 0.25 9.67 -14.73
CA LEU A 70 0.79 9.47 -16.07
C LEU A 70 0.36 8.13 -16.72
N PRO A 71 0.38 6.99 -16.02
CA PRO A 71 -0.12 5.74 -16.59
C PRO A 71 -1.59 5.80 -17.01
N ALA A 72 -2.46 6.45 -16.22
CA ALA A 72 -3.87 6.62 -16.58
C ALA A 72 -4.06 7.44 -17.85
N TYR A 73 -3.29 8.53 -18.00
CA TYR A 73 -3.33 9.36 -19.21
C TYR A 73 -2.88 8.61 -20.45
N VAL A 74 -1.73 7.92 -20.36
CA VAL A 74 -1.18 7.14 -21.49
C VAL A 74 -2.12 5.98 -21.85
N ALA A 75 -2.64 5.27 -20.84
CA ALA A 75 -3.60 4.19 -21.05
C ALA A 75 -4.87 4.69 -21.74
N TRP A 76 -5.40 5.85 -21.30
CA TRP A 76 -6.57 6.46 -21.91
C TRP A 76 -6.31 6.79 -23.39
N LEU A 77 -5.19 7.44 -23.76
CA LEU A 77 -4.85 7.75 -25.14
C LEU A 77 -4.75 6.49 -26.00
N LEU A 78 -4.00 5.50 -25.52
CA LEU A 78 -3.83 4.23 -26.23
C LEU A 78 -5.15 3.47 -26.35
N GLY A 79 -5.95 3.46 -25.28
CA GLY A 79 -7.27 2.84 -25.25
C GLY A 79 -8.25 3.46 -26.24
N GLN A 80 -8.29 4.81 -26.31
CA GLN A 80 -9.13 5.52 -27.29
C GLN A 80 -8.73 5.18 -28.72
N TRP A 81 -7.44 5.20 -29.02
CA TRP A 81 -6.95 4.95 -30.38
C TRP A 81 -7.19 3.50 -30.84
N HIS A 82 -6.86 2.54 -29.99
CA HIS A 82 -6.99 1.12 -30.33
C HIS A 82 -8.35 0.53 -29.98
N ARG A 83 -9.29 1.34 -29.47
CA ARG A 83 -10.63 0.90 -29.00
C ARG A 83 -10.53 -0.23 -27.97
N LYS A 84 -9.60 -0.08 -27.00
CA LYS A 84 -9.39 -1.05 -25.94
C LYS A 84 -9.93 -0.52 -24.61
N PRO A 85 -10.58 -1.36 -23.81
CA PRO A 85 -11.01 -0.97 -22.48
C PRO A 85 -9.77 -0.66 -21.60
N VAL A 86 -9.96 0.33 -20.70
CA VAL A 86 -8.90 0.81 -19.80
C VAL A 86 -9.38 0.69 -18.37
N ILE A 87 -8.58 0.04 -17.53
CA ILE A 87 -8.74 0.00 -16.08
C ILE A 87 -7.69 0.92 -15.46
N THR A 88 -8.09 1.78 -14.54
CA THR A 88 -7.17 2.66 -13.82
C THR A 88 -7.13 2.29 -12.35
N TRP A 89 -5.93 2.06 -11.82
CA TRP A 89 -5.71 1.61 -10.46
C TRP A 89 -5.19 2.75 -9.56
N PHE A 90 -5.92 3.03 -8.48
CA PHE A 90 -5.64 4.07 -7.50
C PHE A 90 -5.04 3.45 -6.23
N HIS A 91 -3.81 3.85 -5.88
CA HIS A 91 -3.08 3.31 -4.74
C HIS A 91 -3.11 4.19 -3.49
N GLY A 92 -3.84 5.29 -3.52
CA GLY A 92 -3.94 6.20 -2.38
C GLY A 92 -5.14 7.13 -2.47
N PRO A 93 -5.44 7.85 -1.39
CA PRO A 93 -6.51 8.81 -1.35
C PRO A 93 -6.15 10.06 -2.18
N LEU A 94 -6.96 10.32 -3.22
CA LEU A 94 -6.62 11.29 -4.25
C LEU A 94 -6.55 12.73 -3.72
N LEU A 95 -7.48 13.13 -2.84
CA LEU A 95 -7.51 14.48 -2.29
C LEU A 95 -6.27 14.80 -1.48
N GLU A 96 -5.92 13.92 -0.55
CA GLU A 96 -4.75 14.07 0.33
C GLU A 96 -3.45 14.13 -0.47
N VAL A 97 -3.34 13.31 -1.51
CA VAL A 97 -2.19 13.33 -2.44
C VAL A 97 -2.12 14.67 -3.18
N LEU A 98 -3.26 15.18 -3.70
CA LEU A 98 -3.30 16.45 -4.44
C LEU A 98 -3.11 17.67 -3.54
N ASP A 99 -3.64 17.64 -2.31
CA ASP A 99 -3.48 18.71 -1.33
C ASP A 99 -2.02 18.83 -0.90
N ARG A 100 -1.39 17.71 -0.55
CA ARG A 100 0.01 17.69 -0.16
C ARG A 100 0.96 18.08 -1.30
N ALA A 101 0.61 17.71 -2.53
CA ALA A 101 1.35 18.13 -3.72
C ALA A 101 1.05 19.58 -4.14
N HIS A 102 0.24 20.32 -3.38
CA HIS A 102 -0.22 21.69 -3.72
C HIS A 102 -0.70 21.80 -5.16
N ALA A 103 -1.46 20.77 -5.61
CA ALA A 103 -1.91 20.69 -7.00
C ALA A 103 -2.78 21.89 -7.38
N SER A 104 -2.40 22.57 -8.47
CA SER A 104 -3.10 23.76 -8.95
C SER A 104 -4.55 23.44 -9.37
N ALA A 105 -5.42 24.47 -9.35
CA ALA A 105 -6.80 24.35 -9.81
C ALA A 105 -6.89 23.84 -11.26
N ALA A 106 -5.97 24.27 -12.13
CA ALA A 106 -5.88 23.81 -13.51
C ALA A 106 -5.59 22.30 -13.59
N LYS A 107 -4.61 21.80 -12.80
CA LYS A 107 -4.31 20.36 -12.70
C LYS A 107 -5.50 19.57 -12.19
N ARG A 108 -6.19 20.06 -11.15
CA ARG A 108 -7.39 19.41 -10.58
C ARG A 108 -8.53 19.36 -11.60
N ARG A 109 -8.76 20.46 -12.36
CA ARG A 109 -9.77 20.48 -13.43
C ARG A 109 -9.45 19.51 -14.56
N TRP A 110 -8.18 19.46 -14.98
CA TRP A 110 -7.73 18.52 -15.98
C TRP A 110 -7.88 17.06 -15.54
N LEU A 111 -7.53 16.73 -14.29
CA LEU A 111 -7.72 15.39 -13.74
C LEU A 111 -9.20 15.00 -13.67
N ARG A 112 -10.10 15.89 -13.26
CA ARG A 112 -11.55 15.62 -13.30
C ARG A 112 -12.02 15.33 -14.74
N TRP A 113 -11.52 16.11 -15.70
CA TRP A 113 -11.82 15.89 -17.11
C TRP A 113 -11.35 14.51 -17.60
N LEU A 114 -10.15 14.09 -17.25
CA LEU A 114 -9.59 12.77 -17.58
C LEU A 114 -10.40 11.66 -16.91
N TYR A 115 -10.60 11.74 -15.60
CA TYR A 115 -11.24 10.67 -14.84
C TYR A 115 -12.68 10.44 -15.25
N ARG A 116 -13.45 11.45 -15.63
CA ARG A 116 -14.80 11.28 -16.21
C ARG A 116 -14.84 10.40 -17.46
N ARG A 117 -13.70 10.18 -18.12
CA ARG A 117 -13.57 9.40 -19.35
C ARG A 117 -13.07 7.98 -19.14
N LEU A 118 -12.74 7.65 -17.90
CA LEU A 118 -12.23 6.34 -17.52
C LEU A 118 -13.37 5.54 -16.88
N PRO A 119 -13.88 4.48 -17.56
CA PRO A 119 -15.08 3.77 -17.09
C PRO A 119 -14.80 2.80 -15.95
N TRP A 120 -13.56 2.26 -15.85
CA TRP A 120 -13.21 1.21 -14.91
C TRP A 120 -12.13 1.71 -13.95
N LEU A 121 -12.52 1.93 -12.68
CA LEU A 121 -11.63 2.48 -11.66
C LEU A 121 -11.53 1.50 -10.49
N VAL A 122 -10.30 1.13 -10.14
CA VAL A 122 -10.00 0.25 -9.02
C VAL A 122 -9.31 1.04 -7.92
N PHE A 123 -9.77 0.87 -6.70
CA PHE A 123 -9.22 1.50 -5.49
C PHE A 123 -8.71 0.44 -4.53
N VAL A 124 -7.62 0.71 -3.84
CA VAL A 124 -7.06 -0.24 -2.86
C VAL A 124 -7.73 -0.19 -1.49
N SER A 125 -8.67 0.75 -1.28
CA SER A 125 -9.43 0.90 -0.03
C SER A 125 -10.74 1.67 -0.28
N ASN A 126 -11.70 1.54 0.64
CA ASN A 126 -12.92 2.36 0.63
C ASN A 126 -12.57 3.84 0.80
N HIS A 127 -11.63 4.17 1.70
CA HIS A 127 -11.17 5.54 1.86
C HIS A 127 -10.62 6.13 0.56
N GLY A 128 -9.83 5.37 -0.21
CA GLY A 128 -9.33 5.80 -1.52
C GLY A 128 -10.46 6.10 -2.52
N ARG A 129 -11.49 5.24 -2.57
CA ARG A 129 -12.69 5.45 -3.39
C ARG A 129 -13.46 6.70 -2.94
N ASP A 130 -13.68 6.86 -1.65
CA ASP A 130 -14.47 7.97 -1.09
C ASP A 130 -13.74 9.32 -1.29
N SER A 131 -12.41 9.35 -1.14
CA SER A 131 -11.56 10.50 -1.49
C SER A 131 -11.67 10.85 -2.97
N PHE A 132 -11.72 9.87 -3.87
CA PHE A 132 -11.99 10.08 -5.30
C PHE A 132 -13.39 10.65 -5.53
N MET A 133 -14.43 10.08 -4.93
CA MET A 133 -15.80 10.55 -5.06
C MET A 133 -15.95 12.01 -4.59
N GLN A 134 -15.34 12.34 -3.46
CA GLN A 134 -15.30 13.73 -2.97
C GLN A 134 -14.56 14.65 -3.95
N PHE A 135 -13.43 14.23 -4.51
CA PHE A 135 -12.70 14.98 -5.54
C PHE A 135 -13.56 15.25 -6.78
N MET A 136 -14.38 14.28 -7.20
CA MET A 136 -15.28 14.40 -8.35
C MET A 136 -16.53 15.25 -8.06
N GLY A 137 -16.78 15.63 -6.79
CA GLY A 137 -17.95 16.41 -6.39
C GLY A 137 -19.26 15.62 -6.30
N GLY A 138 -19.16 14.31 -6.04
CA GLY A 138 -20.31 13.40 -6.04
C GLY A 138 -20.76 12.95 -7.44
N ASP A 139 -20.19 13.52 -8.49
CA ASP A 139 -20.48 13.25 -9.90
C ASP A 139 -19.63 12.09 -10.45
N ALA A 140 -19.62 10.93 -9.80
CA ALA A 140 -19.26 9.72 -10.53
C ALA A 140 -20.35 9.49 -11.57
N SER A 141 -19.98 9.49 -12.86
CA SER A 141 -20.96 9.29 -13.92
C SER A 141 -21.61 7.91 -13.75
N ALA A 142 -22.91 7.80 -14.05
CA ALA A 142 -23.65 6.54 -14.02
C ALA A 142 -23.01 5.41 -14.87
N HIS A 143 -22.00 5.75 -15.66
CA HIS A 143 -21.27 4.83 -16.54
C HIS A 143 -19.92 4.37 -15.95
N GLN A 144 -19.57 4.76 -14.72
CA GLN A 144 -18.30 4.38 -14.10
C GLN A 144 -18.49 3.21 -13.13
N CYS A 145 -17.68 2.18 -13.31
CA CYS A 145 -17.54 1.09 -12.36
C CYS A 145 -16.43 1.42 -11.38
N LEU A 146 -16.79 1.62 -10.12
CA LEU A 146 -15.86 1.92 -9.01
C LEU A 146 -15.72 0.66 -8.15
N GLN A 147 -14.61 -0.07 -8.29
CA GLN A 147 -14.37 -1.27 -7.49
C GLN A 147 -13.30 -1.04 -6.44
N VAL A 148 -13.46 -1.66 -5.28
CA VAL A 148 -12.44 -1.71 -4.24
C VAL A 148 -11.82 -3.11 -4.25
N ILE A 149 -10.53 -3.17 -4.59
CA ILE A 149 -9.73 -4.40 -4.57
C ILE A 149 -8.49 -4.10 -3.73
N PRO A 150 -8.48 -4.47 -2.43
CA PRO A 150 -7.36 -4.24 -1.54
C PRO A 150 -6.10 -4.98 -2.00
N ASN A 151 -4.94 -4.44 -1.65
CA ASN A 151 -3.66 -5.09 -1.89
C ASN A 151 -3.61 -6.45 -1.15
N PRO A 152 -3.00 -7.48 -1.72
CA PRO A 152 -2.84 -8.75 -1.05
C PRO A 152 -1.67 -8.70 -0.05
N HIS A 153 -1.76 -9.46 1.04
CA HIS A 153 -0.56 -9.76 1.82
C HIS A 153 0.40 -10.66 1.04
N PRO A 154 1.71 -10.62 1.31
CA PRO A 154 2.65 -11.53 0.66
C PRO A 154 2.33 -12.99 1.01
N ALA A 155 2.54 -13.90 0.06
CA ALA A 155 2.33 -15.34 0.24
C ALA A 155 3.52 -15.99 0.99
N TRP A 156 3.82 -15.48 2.17
CA TRP A 156 4.85 -16.05 3.04
C TRP A 156 4.30 -17.24 3.86
N PRO A 157 5.17 -18.15 4.33
CA PRO A 157 4.76 -19.18 5.28
C PRO A 157 4.13 -18.56 6.52
N ALA A 158 3.04 -19.16 7.02
CA ALA A 158 2.38 -18.70 8.22
C ALA A 158 3.37 -18.62 9.41
N ALA A 159 3.46 -17.47 10.02
CA ALA A 159 4.32 -17.21 11.17
C ALA A 159 3.49 -16.93 12.42
N ARG A 160 4.04 -17.30 13.57
CA ARG A 160 3.44 -16.96 14.87
C ARG A 160 4.15 -15.76 15.46
N PRO A 161 3.42 -14.88 16.19
CA PRO A 161 4.04 -13.82 16.96
C PRO A 161 5.06 -14.37 17.92
N ALA A 162 6.24 -13.76 17.97
CA ALA A 162 7.18 -14.02 19.02
C ALA A 162 6.62 -13.49 20.35
N PRO A 163 6.73 -14.23 21.45
CA PRO A 163 6.37 -13.69 22.75
C PRO A 163 7.25 -12.47 23.08
N PRO A 164 6.71 -11.46 23.79
CA PRO A 164 7.53 -10.35 24.23
C PRO A 164 8.71 -10.87 25.06
N PRO A 165 9.91 -10.27 24.89
CA PRO A 165 11.08 -10.74 25.62
C PRO A 165 10.86 -10.53 27.12
N ALA A 166 11.25 -11.53 27.91
CA ALA A 166 11.25 -11.40 29.37
C ALA A 166 12.28 -10.33 29.79
N ALA A 167 11.95 -9.51 30.80
CA ALA A 167 12.89 -8.55 31.33
C ALA A 167 14.19 -9.25 31.84
N PRO A 168 15.39 -8.69 31.62
CA PRO A 168 15.71 -7.33 31.19
C PRO A 168 15.97 -7.16 29.69
N HIS A 169 15.37 -7.94 28.82
CA HIS A 169 15.68 -7.90 27.39
C HIS A 169 15.07 -6.69 26.65
N THR A 170 15.78 -6.24 25.63
CA THR A 170 15.37 -5.11 24.79
C THR A 170 14.17 -5.47 23.93
N VAL A 171 13.11 -4.67 23.98
CA VAL A 171 11.98 -4.72 23.05
C VAL A 171 12.35 -3.92 21.78
N ARG A 172 12.34 -4.57 20.62
CA ARG A 172 12.68 -3.94 19.34
C ARG A 172 11.41 -3.51 18.61
N CYS A 173 11.24 -2.20 18.46
CA CYS A 173 10.29 -1.61 17.53
C CYS A 173 10.92 -1.54 16.13
N GLY A 174 10.17 -1.78 15.07
CA GLY A 174 10.64 -1.70 13.69
C GLY A 174 9.89 -0.66 12.88
N TYR A 175 10.59 -0.02 11.97
CA TYR A 175 10.00 0.76 10.89
C TYR A 175 10.61 0.32 9.57
N VAL A 176 9.75 0.06 8.57
CA VAL A 176 10.18 -0.31 7.22
C VAL A 176 9.47 0.60 6.23
N GLY A 177 10.22 1.48 5.56
CA GLY A 177 9.63 2.42 4.62
C GLY A 177 10.51 3.58 4.22
N ARG A 178 10.00 4.42 3.32
CA ARG A 178 10.70 5.65 2.90
C ARG A 178 10.74 6.68 4.04
N LEU A 179 11.87 7.38 4.15
CA LEU A 179 12.03 8.48 5.10
C LEU A 179 11.71 9.81 4.42
N SER A 180 10.43 10.01 4.12
CA SER A 180 9.89 11.15 3.37
C SER A 180 8.76 11.83 4.15
N PRO A 181 8.44 13.11 3.87
CA PRO A 181 7.51 13.89 4.68
C PRO A 181 6.11 13.28 4.83
N GLU A 182 5.61 12.54 3.82
CA GLU A 182 4.30 11.89 3.89
C GLU A 182 4.27 10.69 4.83
N LYS A 183 5.44 10.11 5.12
CA LYS A 183 5.59 8.99 6.07
C LYS A 183 5.77 9.46 7.52
N ARG A 184 6.00 10.76 7.75
CA ARG A 184 6.12 11.37 9.08
C ARG A 184 7.08 10.62 10.01
N PRO A 185 8.30 10.30 9.55
CA PRO A 185 9.22 9.46 10.33
C PRO A 185 9.72 10.15 11.61
N GLU A 186 9.52 11.47 11.78
CA GLU A 186 9.79 12.20 13.03
C GLU A 186 9.01 11.63 14.22
N LEU A 187 7.78 11.12 13.99
CA LEU A 187 6.98 10.49 15.03
C LEU A 187 7.62 9.22 15.61
N LEU A 188 8.53 8.58 14.88
CA LEU A 188 9.26 7.40 15.38
C LEU A 188 10.14 7.76 16.58
N ILE A 189 10.86 8.88 16.50
CA ILE A 189 11.72 9.35 17.57
C ILE A 189 10.84 9.87 18.72
N ASP A 190 9.79 10.63 18.41
CA ASP A 190 8.82 11.09 19.41
C ASP A 190 8.24 9.91 20.20
N THR A 191 7.83 8.85 19.51
CA THR A 191 7.32 7.62 20.13
C THR A 191 8.36 6.96 21.03
N LEU A 192 9.58 6.79 20.53
CA LEU A 192 10.66 6.13 21.26
C LEU A 192 11.00 6.88 22.56
N THR A 193 10.96 8.20 22.55
CA THR A 193 11.22 9.02 23.75
C THR A 193 10.16 8.85 24.86
N GLN A 194 8.95 8.42 24.50
CA GLN A 194 7.84 8.13 25.43
C GLN A 194 7.82 6.68 25.92
N LEU A 195 8.58 5.79 25.27
CA LEU A 195 8.68 4.39 25.66
C LEU A 195 9.77 4.17 26.72
N PRO A 196 9.63 3.16 27.62
CA PRO A 196 10.64 2.79 28.59
C PRO A 196 12.03 2.57 27.98
N GLN A 197 13.09 2.75 28.79
CA GLN A 197 14.50 2.71 28.31
C GLN A 197 14.91 1.39 27.65
N HIS A 198 14.26 0.29 27.97
CA HIS A 198 14.53 -1.02 27.36
C HIS A 198 13.89 -1.22 25.97
N TYR A 199 13.20 -0.19 25.44
CA TYR A 199 12.74 -0.19 24.06
C TYR A 199 13.81 0.41 23.13
N ALA A 200 14.06 -0.23 22.01
CA ALA A 200 14.90 0.26 20.93
C ALA A 200 14.12 0.30 19.61
N LEU A 201 14.57 1.12 18.69
CA LEU A 201 13.96 1.31 17.38
C LEU A 201 14.97 0.94 16.29
N GLN A 202 14.54 0.11 15.35
CA GLN A 202 15.28 -0.14 14.11
C GLN A 202 14.53 0.49 12.94
N ILE A 203 15.20 1.35 12.22
CA ILE A 203 14.66 2.05 11.05
C ILE A 203 15.32 1.48 9.80
N THR A 204 14.53 0.84 8.95
CA THR A 204 14.99 0.29 7.65
C THR A 204 14.40 1.12 6.52
N GLY A 205 15.25 1.84 5.79
CA GLY A 205 14.81 2.64 4.64
C GLY A 205 15.70 3.83 4.33
N GLU A 206 15.35 4.50 3.24
CA GLU A 206 16.03 5.66 2.70
C GLU A 206 15.04 6.81 2.47
N GLY A 207 15.55 8.03 2.35
CA GLY A 207 14.74 9.20 2.03
C GLY A 207 15.37 10.52 2.46
N SER A 208 14.73 11.59 2.02
CA SER A 208 15.24 12.96 2.22
C SER A 208 15.36 13.40 3.68
N LEU A 209 14.65 12.73 4.60
CA LEU A 209 14.67 13.05 6.03
C LEU A 209 15.67 12.24 6.85
N LYS A 210 16.43 11.28 6.24
CA LYS A 210 17.30 10.35 6.97
C LYS A 210 18.32 11.09 7.84
N SER A 211 19.08 12.02 7.27
CA SER A 211 20.12 12.76 8.00
C SER A 211 19.56 13.60 9.16
N THR A 212 18.43 14.28 8.94
CA THR A 212 17.77 15.07 10.00
C THR A 212 17.31 14.19 11.15
N LEU A 213 16.72 13.03 10.84
CA LEU A 213 16.28 12.05 11.83
C LEU A 213 17.44 11.44 12.61
N GLN A 214 18.59 11.21 11.97
CA GLN A 214 19.80 10.71 12.65
C GLN A 214 20.30 11.71 13.69
N ILE A 215 20.31 12.99 13.37
CA ILE A 215 20.69 14.06 14.31
C ILE A 215 19.71 14.13 15.49
N ASP A 216 18.40 14.11 15.20
CA ASP A 216 17.36 14.14 16.23
C ASP A 216 17.42 12.90 17.14
N ALA A 217 17.60 11.72 16.58
CA ALA A 217 17.74 10.47 17.33
C ALA A 217 18.98 10.47 18.23
N ALA A 218 20.11 10.98 17.76
CA ALA A 218 21.34 11.08 18.55
C ALA A 218 21.17 12.01 19.74
N ALA A 219 20.43 13.10 19.58
CA ALA A 219 20.15 14.07 20.64
C ALA A 219 19.14 13.58 21.67
N ARG A 220 18.05 12.94 21.23
CA ARG A 220 16.86 12.64 22.07
C ARG A 220 16.75 11.19 22.54
N ALA A 221 17.36 10.26 21.82
CA ALA A 221 17.32 8.82 22.11
C ALA A 221 18.69 8.16 21.86
N PRO A 222 19.77 8.63 22.50
CA PRO A 222 21.13 8.15 22.22
C PRO A 222 21.25 6.64 22.47
N GLY A 223 21.85 5.94 21.49
CA GLY A 223 22.09 4.49 21.56
C GLY A 223 20.84 3.59 21.40
N ARG A 224 19.66 4.18 21.26
CA ARG A 224 18.40 3.41 21.15
C ARG A 224 17.90 3.23 19.72
N VAL A 225 18.51 3.87 18.71
CA VAL A 225 18.09 3.80 17.31
C VAL A 225 19.17 3.13 16.47
N GLN A 226 18.77 2.09 15.72
CA GLN A 226 19.59 1.42 14.72
C GLN A 226 19.08 1.76 13.32
N TRP A 227 20.02 2.02 12.41
CA TRP A 227 19.72 2.42 11.02
C TRP A 227 20.14 1.31 10.07
N GLN A 228 19.25 0.95 9.16
CA GLN A 228 19.52 0.04 8.07
C GLN A 228 19.10 0.69 6.74
N ASP A 229 19.88 0.43 5.72
CA ASP A 229 19.55 0.86 4.36
C ASP A 229 18.32 0.09 3.84
N PHE A 230 17.76 0.56 2.74
CA PHE A 230 16.63 -0.11 2.12
C PHE A 230 16.95 -1.60 1.83
N GLN A 231 16.03 -2.45 2.18
CA GLN A 231 16.05 -3.87 1.90
C GLN A 231 14.71 -4.33 1.32
N PRO A 232 14.71 -5.32 0.42
CA PRO A 232 13.45 -5.96 0.00
C PRO A 232 12.71 -6.56 1.20
N ALA A 233 11.39 -6.49 1.18
CA ALA A 233 10.56 -7.06 2.23
C ALA A 233 10.71 -8.58 2.27
N THR A 234 11.07 -9.10 3.43
CA THR A 234 11.18 -10.54 3.72
C THR A 234 10.61 -10.83 5.10
N PRO A 235 10.16 -12.07 5.37
CA PRO A 235 9.73 -12.44 6.73
C PRO A 235 10.80 -12.13 7.79
N ALA A 236 12.06 -12.44 7.50
CA ALA A 236 13.17 -12.24 8.44
C ALA A 236 13.40 -10.78 8.81
N LEU A 237 13.19 -9.86 7.84
CA LEU A 237 13.27 -8.41 8.09
C LEU A 237 12.27 -7.98 9.17
N TYR A 238 11.03 -8.44 9.07
CA TYR A 238 9.99 -8.11 10.04
C TYR A 238 10.17 -8.87 11.36
N GLN A 239 10.49 -10.15 11.32
CA GLN A 239 10.70 -11.01 12.50
C GLN A 239 11.87 -10.58 13.39
N ALA A 240 12.74 -9.69 12.91
CA ALA A 240 13.74 -9.02 13.73
C ALA A 240 13.12 -8.11 14.81
N HIS A 241 11.83 -7.76 14.69
CA HIS A 241 11.11 -6.84 15.55
C HIS A 241 10.02 -7.54 16.36
N HIS A 242 9.64 -6.97 17.50
CA HIS A 242 8.51 -7.41 18.32
C HIS A 242 7.22 -6.69 17.95
N VAL A 243 7.34 -5.48 17.40
CA VAL A 243 6.24 -4.65 16.90
C VAL A 243 6.78 -3.72 15.81
N THR A 244 5.99 -3.46 14.77
CA THR A 244 6.32 -2.44 13.76
C THR A 244 5.45 -1.21 13.91
N LEU A 245 5.93 -0.08 13.38
CA LEU A 245 5.26 1.22 13.49
C LEU A 245 4.89 1.77 12.12
N LEU A 246 3.67 2.32 11.99
CA LEU A 246 3.20 3.08 10.84
C LEU A 246 2.86 4.51 11.27
N THR A 247 3.64 5.49 10.78
CA THR A 247 3.52 6.91 11.15
C THR A 247 2.94 7.78 10.05
N SER A 248 2.60 7.21 8.91
CA SER A 248 2.21 7.91 7.69
C SER A 248 1.04 8.89 7.90
N ALA A 249 1.10 10.03 7.21
CA ALA A 249 0.01 11.02 7.21
C ALA A 249 -1.23 10.50 6.47
N TYR A 250 -1.03 9.70 5.45
CA TYR A 250 -2.07 9.01 4.68
C TYR A 250 -1.49 7.76 3.99
N GLU A 251 -2.34 6.79 3.72
CA GLU A 251 -2.06 5.58 2.96
C GLU A 251 -3.31 5.18 2.14
N GLY A 252 -3.10 4.35 1.11
CA GLY A 252 -4.21 3.67 0.46
C GLY A 252 -4.49 2.31 1.09
N CYS A 253 -3.51 1.41 0.99
CA CYS A 253 -3.51 0.10 1.64
C CYS A 253 -2.02 -0.23 1.93
N PRO A 254 -1.54 0.06 3.15
CA PRO A 254 -0.10 0.03 3.45
C PRO A 254 0.47 -1.38 3.44
N MET A 255 1.35 -1.66 2.47
CA MET A 255 2.01 -2.95 2.34
C MET A 255 2.84 -3.32 3.57
N ALA A 256 3.53 -2.35 4.19
CA ALA A 256 4.34 -2.62 5.38
C ALA A 256 3.52 -3.21 6.55
N VAL A 257 2.22 -2.85 6.66
CA VAL A 257 1.33 -3.47 7.65
C VAL A 257 1.02 -4.91 7.27
N LEU A 258 0.62 -5.17 6.03
CA LEU A 258 0.32 -6.51 5.55
C LEU A 258 1.54 -7.43 5.63
N GLU A 259 2.71 -6.93 5.30
CA GLU A 259 4.00 -7.62 5.40
C GLU A 259 4.35 -7.94 6.86
N SER A 260 4.18 -6.98 7.76
CA SER A 260 4.42 -7.18 9.19
C SER A 260 3.52 -8.27 9.77
N LEU A 261 2.20 -8.16 9.54
CA LEU A 261 1.24 -9.15 10.04
C LEU A 261 1.48 -10.53 9.42
N ALA A 262 1.80 -10.62 8.12
CA ALA A 262 2.13 -11.89 7.45
C ALA A 262 3.40 -12.53 8.00
N ALA A 263 4.36 -11.74 8.47
CA ALA A 263 5.56 -12.20 9.15
C ALA A 263 5.30 -12.60 10.63
N GLY A 264 4.07 -12.49 11.12
CA GLY A 264 3.70 -12.77 12.50
C GLY A 264 4.06 -11.63 13.48
N VAL A 265 4.30 -10.42 12.99
CA VAL A 265 4.68 -9.26 13.81
C VAL A 265 3.53 -8.25 13.81
N PRO A 266 3.00 -7.87 15.00
CA PRO A 266 1.94 -6.89 15.08
C PRO A 266 2.43 -5.51 14.61
N CYS A 267 1.53 -4.74 14.00
CA CYS A 267 1.80 -3.38 13.57
C CYS A 267 0.92 -2.40 14.33
N VAL A 268 1.53 -1.35 14.85
CA VAL A 268 0.86 -0.24 15.53
C VAL A 268 0.96 1.00 14.62
N GLY A 269 -0.10 1.79 14.57
CA GLY A 269 -0.04 3.00 13.74
C GLY A 269 -0.97 4.12 14.16
N VAL A 270 -0.70 5.29 13.58
CA VAL A 270 -1.56 6.46 13.74
C VAL A 270 -2.93 6.22 13.08
N PRO A 271 -4.02 6.85 13.59
CA PRO A 271 -5.38 6.49 13.23
C PRO A 271 -5.83 7.07 11.87
N ILE A 272 -5.03 6.88 10.82
CA ILE A 272 -5.44 7.26 9.46
C ILE A 272 -6.58 6.37 8.94
N PRO A 273 -7.45 6.87 8.06
CA PRO A 273 -8.63 6.12 7.60
C PRO A 273 -8.29 4.73 7.04
N ALA A 274 -7.23 4.61 6.22
CA ALA A 274 -6.82 3.31 5.67
C ALA A 274 -6.43 2.30 6.76
N LEU A 275 -5.78 2.75 7.84
CA LEU A 275 -5.41 1.87 8.94
C LEU A 275 -6.59 1.52 9.84
N ARG A 276 -7.54 2.46 10.04
CA ARG A 276 -8.82 2.18 10.70
C ARG A 276 -9.62 1.14 9.92
N GLU A 277 -9.67 1.24 8.59
CA GLU A 277 -10.31 0.26 7.72
C GLU A 277 -9.66 -1.12 7.85
N MET A 278 -8.33 -1.18 7.92
CA MET A 278 -7.58 -2.43 7.97
C MET A 278 -7.61 -3.11 9.35
N LEU A 279 -7.39 -2.36 10.42
CA LEU A 279 -7.20 -2.91 11.77
C LEU A 279 -8.41 -2.72 12.69
N GLY A 280 -9.29 -1.74 12.40
CA GLY A 280 -10.30 -1.27 13.36
C GLY A 280 -11.25 -2.34 13.87
N SER A 281 -11.57 -3.35 13.07
CA SER A 281 -12.50 -4.43 13.46
C SER A 281 -11.86 -5.51 14.33
N HIS A 282 -10.56 -5.79 14.16
CA HIS A 282 -9.91 -6.94 14.80
C HIS A 282 -8.77 -6.54 15.75
N MET A 283 -8.09 -5.43 15.47
CA MET A 283 -6.95 -4.94 16.27
C MET A 283 -7.11 -3.45 16.63
N PRO A 284 -8.25 -3.01 17.20
CA PRO A 284 -8.45 -1.59 17.53
C PRO A 284 -7.42 -1.06 18.53
N TYR A 285 -6.89 -1.92 19.40
CA TYR A 285 -5.85 -1.61 20.38
C TYR A 285 -4.48 -1.28 19.74
N ALA A 286 -4.27 -1.65 18.48
CA ALA A 286 -3.07 -1.31 17.71
C ALA A 286 -3.14 0.08 17.06
N LEU A 287 -4.29 0.75 17.13
CA LEU A 287 -4.46 2.11 16.66
C LEU A 287 -4.14 3.11 17.77
N ALA A 288 -3.29 4.10 17.48
CA ALA A 288 -3.12 5.25 18.36
C ALA A 288 -4.43 6.06 18.47
N GLU A 289 -4.62 6.76 19.57
CA GLU A 289 -5.82 7.60 19.75
C GLU A 289 -5.79 8.84 18.87
N ASP A 290 -4.60 9.40 18.69
CA ASP A 290 -4.34 10.55 17.82
C ASP A 290 -3.01 10.40 17.04
N HIS A 291 -2.59 11.47 16.35
CA HIS A 291 -1.37 11.49 15.53
C HIS A 291 -0.12 11.92 16.30
N SER A 292 -0.03 11.69 17.61
CA SER A 292 1.12 12.03 18.45
C SER A 292 2.01 10.83 18.74
N GLY A 293 3.31 11.10 19.01
CA GLY A 293 4.24 10.06 19.46
C GLY A 293 3.84 9.45 20.79
N SER A 294 3.21 10.23 21.69
CA SER A 294 2.69 9.74 22.98
C SER A 294 1.56 8.72 22.79
N ALA A 295 0.55 9.04 21.97
CA ALA A 295 -0.54 8.11 21.68
C ALA A 295 -0.05 6.83 20.97
N LEU A 296 0.95 6.96 20.07
CA LEU A 296 1.55 5.83 19.41
C LEU A 296 2.34 4.95 20.41
N ALA A 297 3.08 5.55 21.35
CA ALA A 297 3.75 4.81 22.41
C ALA A 297 2.77 4.03 23.30
N GLN A 298 1.63 4.62 23.66
CA GLN A 298 0.59 3.92 24.40
C GLN A 298 0.01 2.73 23.62
N ALA A 299 -0.18 2.87 22.31
CA ALA A 299 -0.61 1.76 21.47
C ALA A 299 0.45 0.63 21.40
N VAL A 300 1.73 0.97 21.34
CA VAL A 300 2.83 -0.01 21.45
C VAL A 300 2.72 -0.79 22.77
N LEU A 301 2.56 -0.09 23.90
CA LEU A 301 2.45 -0.73 25.20
C LEU A 301 1.21 -1.64 25.30
N ARG A 302 0.06 -1.22 24.76
CA ARG A 302 -1.16 -2.06 24.69
C ARG A 302 -0.90 -3.34 23.90
N VAL A 303 -0.31 -3.24 22.70
CA VAL A 303 0.01 -4.41 21.88
C VAL A 303 0.99 -5.33 22.58
N MET A 304 2.05 -4.79 23.18
CA MET A 304 3.06 -5.59 23.90
C MET A 304 2.52 -6.27 25.18
N SER A 305 1.43 -5.79 25.74
CA SER A 305 0.73 -6.43 26.88
C SER A 305 -0.38 -7.40 26.45
N THR A 306 -0.72 -7.45 25.15
CA THR A 306 -1.75 -8.35 24.63
C THR A 306 -1.22 -9.80 24.57
N PRO A 307 -1.98 -10.81 25.05
CA PRO A 307 -1.56 -12.20 24.95
C PRO A 307 -1.25 -12.64 23.52
N THR A 308 -0.22 -13.47 23.36
CA THR A 308 0.29 -13.88 22.03
C THR A 308 -0.77 -14.63 21.20
N ASP A 309 -1.60 -15.43 21.81
CA ASP A 309 -2.71 -16.15 21.16
C ASP A 309 -3.79 -15.21 20.65
N VAL A 310 -4.08 -14.14 21.39
CA VAL A 310 -5.00 -13.06 20.98
C VAL A 310 -4.41 -12.33 19.79
N LEU A 311 -3.14 -11.91 19.85
CA LEU A 311 -2.45 -11.26 18.74
C LEU A 311 -2.47 -12.13 17.47
N GLN A 312 -2.15 -13.42 17.61
CA GLN A 312 -2.15 -14.36 16.49
C GLN A 312 -3.53 -14.49 15.84
N ARG A 313 -4.58 -14.67 16.64
CA ARG A 313 -5.95 -14.76 16.17
C ARG A 313 -6.36 -13.49 15.43
N ASP A 314 -6.13 -12.33 16.02
CA ASP A 314 -6.59 -11.05 15.51
C ASP A 314 -5.83 -10.68 14.22
N MET A 315 -4.51 -10.89 14.15
CA MET A 315 -3.72 -10.73 12.92
C MET A 315 -4.19 -11.67 11.81
N THR A 316 -4.52 -12.93 12.13
CA THR A 316 -5.04 -13.89 11.16
C THR A 316 -6.39 -13.41 10.60
N GLN A 317 -7.26 -12.85 11.43
CA GLN A 317 -8.55 -12.30 11.00
C GLN A 317 -8.39 -11.07 10.09
N VAL A 318 -7.42 -10.20 10.37
CA VAL A 318 -7.07 -9.10 9.47
C VAL A 318 -6.59 -9.67 8.12
N LEU A 319 -5.59 -10.53 8.13
CA LEU A 319 -5.00 -11.09 6.89
C LEU A 319 -6.00 -11.87 6.03
N ALA A 320 -7.02 -12.50 6.64
CA ALA A 320 -8.07 -13.21 5.91
C ALA A 320 -8.85 -12.33 4.93
N GLN A 321 -8.84 -11.01 5.12
CA GLN A 321 -9.47 -10.04 4.22
C GLN A 321 -8.56 -9.65 3.03
N TYR A 322 -7.24 -9.87 3.14
CA TYR A 322 -6.21 -9.43 2.21
C TYR A 322 -5.46 -10.61 1.57
N THR A 323 -6.12 -11.75 1.38
CA THR A 323 -5.46 -12.94 0.82
C THR A 323 -5.14 -12.78 -0.67
N PRO A 324 -4.02 -13.36 -1.15
CA PRO A 324 -3.69 -13.40 -2.58
C PRO A 324 -4.81 -14.00 -3.44
N GLN A 325 -5.54 -14.99 -2.92
CA GLN A 325 -6.66 -15.64 -3.60
C GLN A 325 -7.84 -14.68 -3.82
N ARG A 326 -8.23 -13.91 -2.80
CA ARG A 326 -9.29 -12.90 -2.93
C ARG A 326 -8.90 -11.83 -3.93
N PHE A 327 -7.66 -11.37 -3.88
CA PHE A 327 -7.11 -10.40 -4.82
C PHE A 327 -7.17 -10.93 -6.26
N ALA A 328 -6.64 -12.13 -6.50
CA ALA A 328 -6.64 -12.77 -7.81
C ALA A 328 -8.06 -12.96 -8.36
N SER A 329 -8.99 -13.48 -7.54
CA SER A 329 -10.39 -13.69 -7.94
C SER A 329 -11.12 -12.39 -8.28
N ALA A 330 -10.89 -11.32 -7.49
CA ALA A 330 -11.50 -10.02 -7.75
C ALA A 330 -11.02 -9.40 -9.07
N TRP A 331 -9.71 -9.48 -9.34
CA TRP A 331 -9.15 -9.00 -10.60
C TRP A 331 -9.58 -9.84 -11.80
N ALA A 332 -9.61 -11.18 -11.68
CA ALA A 332 -10.09 -12.06 -12.76
C ALA A 332 -11.54 -11.73 -13.12
N HIS A 333 -12.42 -11.59 -12.12
CA HIS A 333 -13.81 -11.19 -12.33
C HIS A 333 -13.94 -9.83 -13.02
N LEU A 334 -13.15 -8.83 -12.60
CA LEU A 334 -13.14 -7.52 -13.24
C LEU A 334 -12.67 -7.61 -14.70
N ILE A 335 -11.63 -8.39 -15.01
CA ILE A 335 -11.17 -8.58 -16.39
C ILE A 335 -12.27 -9.20 -17.26
N GLU A 336 -13.00 -10.21 -16.76
CA GLU A 336 -14.13 -10.79 -17.45
C GLU A 336 -15.23 -9.75 -17.75
N GLN A 337 -15.62 -8.95 -16.76
CA GLN A 337 -16.60 -7.87 -16.93
C GLN A 337 -16.19 -6.84 -17.98
N VAL A 338 -14.92 -6.45 -17.96
CA VAL A 338 -14.37 -5.40 -18.86
C VAL A 338 -14.24 -5.88 -20.30
N THR A 339 -14.09 -7.19 -20.52
CA THR A 339 -13.85 -7.80 -21.83
C THR A 339 -15.06 -8.59 -22.37
N ALA A 340 -16.18 -8.59 -21.64
CA ALA A 340 -17.45 -9.12 -22.10
C ALA A 340 -18.11 -8.17 -23.12
#